data_584ca6a006464d19129d15ac71b16164
#
_entry.id   584ca6a006464d19129d15ac71b16164
#
_cell.length_a   1.000
_cell.length_b   1.000
_cell.length_c   1.000
_cell.angle_alpha   90.00
_cell.angle_beta   90.00
_cell.angle_gamma   90.00
#
_symmetry.space_group_name_H-M   'P 1'
#
loop_
_entity.id
_entity.type
_entity.pdbx_description
1 polymer ?
#
loop_
_entity_poly.entity_id
_entity_poly.type
_entity_poly.pdbx_seq_one_letter_code
_entity_poly.pdbx_strand_id
1 'polypeptide(L)'
;MKVVETAGNNPAKWLPQLKDADIKVIHKCTSVRHSVKAQDIGCDAVSVDGFECGGHPGEDDIPNFILLPRAADELDIPFVASGGMADARSLVASLAMGAEGMNMGTRFIATKEAPVHENVKQAILAASELDTRLVMRPLRNTERVLTNSGVERLLEKEKTLGAHIKFEDIAEEVGGVYPRIMEEGDMEAGAWSCGMVAGLVYDCLLYTSDAADDIPG
;
A
#
# COMPACT_ATOMS: atom_id res chain seq x y z
N MET A 1 9.68 -20.98 -4.26
CA MET A 1 8.71 -19.99 -3.75
C MET A 1 7.40 -20.71 -3.51
N LYS A 2 6.73 -20.52 -2.38
CA LYS A 2 5.49 -21.25 -2.05
C LYS A 2 4.23 -20.35 -2.09
N VAL A 3 4.42 -19.06 -2.02
CA VAL A 3 3.34 -18.06 -2.03
C VAL A 3 3.75 -16.89 -2.94
N VAL A 4 2.79 -16.36 -3.69
CA VAL A 4 2.93 -15.18 -4.55
C VAL A 4 1.80 -14.21 -4.24
N GLU A 5 2.12 -12.95 -4.07
CA GLU A 5 1.13 -11.87 -4.08
C GLU A 5 1.04 -11.28 -5.50
N THR A 6 -0.18 -11.08 -5.97
CA THR A 6 -0.50 -10.40 -7.24
C THR A 6 -1.30 -9.14 -6.95
N ALA A 7 -1.10 -8.09 -7.76
CA ALA A 7 -1.79 -6.81 -7.60
C ALA A 7 -2.21 -6.23 -8.96
N GLY A 8 -3.10 -5.26 -8.94
CA GLY A 8 -3.58 -4.53 -10.11
C GLY A 8 -4.61 -5.33 -10.91
N ASN A 9 -4.23 -5.83 -12.09
CA ASN A 9 -5.16 -6.51 -12.97
C ASN A 9 -5.51 -7.93 -12.50
N ASN A 10 -6.67 -8.43 -12.97
CA ASN A 10 -7.16 -9.78 -12.70
C ASN A 10 -6.10 -10.86 -12.99
N PRO A 11 -5.70 -11.68 -11.99
CA PRO A 11 -4.62 -12.67 -12.11
C PRO A 11 -5.05 -13.97 -12.82
N ALA A 12 -6.28 -14.11 -13.26
CA ALA A 12 -6.85 -15.36 -13.77
C ALA A 12 -5.96 -16.07 -14.80
N LYS A 13 -5.28 -15.33 -15.67
CA LYS A 13 -4.38 -15.91 -16.69
C LYS A 13 -3.15 -16.62 -16.13
N TRP A 14 -2.74 -16.25 -14.91
CA TRP A 14 -1.54 -16.81 -14.26
C TRP A 14 -1.87 -17.95 -13.28
N LEU A 15 -3.12 -18.02 -12.80
CA LEU A 15 -3.54 -18.98 -11.79
C LEU A 15 -3.28 -20.44 -12.19
N PRO A 16 -3.54 -20.91 -13.43
CA PRO A 16 -3.27 -22.28 -13.81
C PRO A 16 -1.79 -22.65 -13.59
N GLN A 17 -0.85 -21.85 -14.12
CA GLN A 17 0.58 -22.09 -13.98
C GLN A 17 1.06 -22.08 -12.53
N LEU A 18 0.52 -21.15 -11.72
CA LEU A 18 0.89 -21.04 -10.31
C LEU A 18 0.38 -22.24 -9.52
N LYS A 19 -0.83 -22.69 -9.78
CA LYS A 19 -1.43 -23.86 -9.12
C LYS A 19 -0.76 -25.16 -9.54
N ASP A 20 -0.42 -25.34 -10.80
CA ASP A 20 0.33 -26.50 -11.30
C ASP A 20 1.72 -26.61 -10.63
N ALA A 21 2.30 -25.47 -10.21
CA ALA A 21 3.55 -25.40 -9.47
C ALA A 21 3.37 -25.47 -7.93
N ASP A 22 2.15 -25.75 -7.44
CA ASP A 22 1.79 -25.76 -6.01
C ASP A 22 2.12 -24.43 -5.31
N ILE A 23 1.91 -23.29 -6.00
CA ILE A 23 2.12 -21.96 -5.47
C ILE A 23 0.78 -21.36 -5.05
N LYS A 24 0.67 -20.93 -3.79
CA LYS A 24 -0.48 -20.22 -3.26
C LYS A 24 -0.51 -18.78 -3.76
N VAL A 25 -1.70 -18.29 -4.08
CA VAL A 25 -1.89 -16.95 -4.62
C VAL A 25 -2.72 -16.09 -3.68
N ILE A 26 -2.10 -15.00 -3.21
CA ILE A 26 -2.79 -13.91 -2.53
C ILE A 26 -3.02 -12.81 -3.57
N HIS A 27 -4.25 -12.30 -3.72
CA HIS A 27 -4.52 -11.19 -4.63
C HIS A 27 -4.88 -9.93 -3.86
N LYS A 28 -4.22 -8.81 -4.21
CA LYS A 28 -4.47 -7.51 -3.59
C LYS A 28 -5.71 -6.86 -4.18
N CYS A 29 -6.65 -6.46 -3.32
CA CYS A 29 -7.95 -5.90 -3.68
C CYS A 29 -8.27 -4.66 -2.85
N THR A 30 -8.89 -3.66 -3.46
CA THR A 30 -9.28 -2.40 -2.80
C THR A 30 -10.78 -2.28 -2.59
N SER A 31 -11.55 -3.34 -2.86
CA SER A 31 -13.00 -3.37 -2.65
C SER A 31 -13.50 -4.79 -2.40
N VAL A 32 -14.61 -4.92 -1.68
CA VAL A 32 -15.26 -6.22 -1.42
C VAL A 32 -15.59 -6.94 -2.72
N ARG A 33 -16.14 -6.23 -3.71
CA ARG A 33 -16.47 -6.79 -5.02
C ARG A 33 -15.26 -7.43 -5.71
N HIS A 34 -14.09 -6.79 -5.65
CA HIS A 34 -12.88 -7.34 -6.24
C HIS A 34 -12.34 -8.52 -5.43
N SER A 35 -12.48 -8.49 -4.10
CA SER A 35 -12.10 -9.59 -3.21
C SER A 35 -12.93 -10.85 -3.49
N VAL A 36 -14.25 -10.73 -3.58
CA VAL A 36 -15.15 -11.83 -3.97
C VAL A 36 -14.79 -12.38 -5.36
N LYS A 37 -14.53 -11.48 -6.33
CA LYS A 37 -14.10 -11.92 -7.65
C LYS A 37 -12.76 -12.66 -7.63
N ALA A 38 -11.81 -12.25 -6.80
CA ALA A 38 -10.54 -12.96 -6.63
C ALA A 38 -10.76 -14.36 -6.05
N GLN A 39 -11.66 -14.51 -5.08
CA GLN A 39 -12.11 -15.80 -4.56
C GLN A 39 -12.72 -16.67 -5.68
N ASP A 40 -13.67 -16.15 -6.44
CA ASP A 40 -14.40 -16.88 -7.49
C ASP A 40 -13.48 -17.42 -8.59
N ILE A 41 -12.44 -16.69 -8.94
CA ILE A 41 -11.45 -17.15 -9.94
C ILE A 41 -10.43 -18.11 -9.36
N GLY A 42 -10.44 -18.32 -8.03
CA GLY A 42 -9.66 -19.34 -7.33
C GLY A 42 -8.34 -18.86 -6.73
N CYS A 43 -8.21 -17.60 -6.33
CA CYS A 43 -7.14 -17.19 -5.43
C CYS A 43 -7.26 -17.91 -4.09
N ASP A 44 -6.12 -18.17 -3.43
CA ASP A 44 -6.10 -18.89 -2.14
C ASP A 44 -6.38 -17.95 -0.96
N ALA A 45 -6.07 -16.66 -1.11
CA ALA A 45 -6.35 -15.61 -0.14
C ALA A 45 -6.41 -14.25 -0.84
N VAL A 46 -6.87 -13.22 -0.12
CA VAL A 46 -6.82 -11.82 -0.59
C VAL A 46 -6.12 -10.91 0.42
N SER A 47 -5.45 -9.88 -0.09
CA SER A 47 -4.97 -8.74 0.69
C SER A 47 -5.94 -7.59 0.46
N VAL A 48 -6.64 -7.16 1.50
CA VAL A 48 -7.69 -6.14 1.41
C VAL A 48 -7.11 -4.79 1.79
N ASP A 49 -6.94 -3.91 0.80
CA ASP A 49 -6.33 -2.60 0.97
C ASP A 49 -7.39 -1.51 1.19
N GLY A 50 -7.39 -0.92 2.37
CA GLY A 50 -8.24 0.22 2.68
C GLY A 50 -7.71 1.54 2.12
N PHE A 51 -8.54 2.57 2.22
CA PHE A 51 -8.24 3.94 1.77
C PHE A 51 -6.94 4.51 2.33
N GLU A 52 -6.51 4.04 3.51
CA GLU A 52 -5.31 4.51 4.22
C GLU A 52 -4.00 4.03 3.59
N CYS A 53 -4.05 3.11 2.63
CA CYS A 53 -2.85 2.51 2.04
C CYS A 53 -2.03 3.53 1.25
N GLY A 54 -0.73 3.30 1.17
CA GLY A 54 0.16 3.91 0.18
C GLY A 54 -0.01 3.24 -1.18
N GLY A 55 0.24 3.98 -2.25
CA GLY A 55 -0.01 3.48 -3.60
C GLY A 55 -1.49 3.62 -4.00
N HIS A 56 -2.05 2.64 -4.67
CA HIS A 56 -3.36 2.71 -5.31
C HIS A 56 -4.49 2.17 -4.42
N PRO A 57 -5.23 3.02 -3.67
CA PRO A 57 -6.33 2.59 -2.79
C PRO A 57 -7.62 2.28 -3.55
N GLY A 58 -7.63 2.41 -4.86
CA GLY A 58 -8.85 2.40 -5.67
C GLY A 58 -9.56 3.76 -5.68
N GLU A 59 -10.78 3.77 -6.19
CA GLU A 59 -11.54 5.02 -6.42
C GLU A 59 -12.73 5.18 -5.45
N ASP A 60 -12.97 4.20 -4.56
CA ASP A 60 -14.18 4.14 -3.72
C ASP A 60 -13.97 4.77 -2.33
N ASP A 61 -12.73 5.08 -1.94
CA ASP A 61 -12.34 5.76 -0.70
C ASP A 61 -12.85 5.06 0.59
N ILE A 62 -12.92 3.74 0.60
CA ILE A 62 -13.44 2.98 1.74
C ILE A 62 -12.34 2.73 2.76
N PRO A 63 -12.44 3.26 4.00
CA PRO A 63 -11.48 2.99 5.06
C PRO A 63 -11.61 1.57 5.61
N ASN A 64 -10.53 1.04 6.17
CA ASN A 64 -10.47 -0.33 6.68
C ASN A 64 -11.51 -0.64 7.77
N PHE A 65 -11.92 0.32 8.56
CA PHE A 65 -12.94 0.13 9.58
C PHE A 65 -14.31 -0.29 9.01
N ILE A 66 -14.56 -0.04 7.73
CA ILE A 66 -15.76 -0.48 7.01
C ILE A 66 -15.42 -1.62 6.06
N LEU A 67 -14.27 -1.52 5.36
CA LEU A 67 -13.91 -2.46 4.32
C LEU A 67 -13.66 -3.88 4.86
N LEU A 68 -12.91 -4.01 5.96
CA LEU A 68 -12.54 -5.32 6.53
C LEU A 68 -13.74 -6.11 7.07
N PRO A 69 -14.64 -5.53 7.91
CA PRO A 69 -15.84 -6.25 8.34
C PRO A 69 -16.73 -6.66 7.16
N ARG A 70 -16.85 -5.79 6.15
CA ARG A 70 -17.60 -6.12 4.94
C ARG A 70 -16.94 -7.23 4.12
N ALA A 71 -15.61 -7.29 4.08
CA ALA A 71 -14.89 -8.40 3.47
C ALA A 71 -15.09 -9.70 4.24
N ALA A 72 -15.07 -9.64 5.58
CA ALA A 72 -15.32 -10.80 6.44
C ALA A 72 -16.73 -11.39 6.29
N ASP A 73 -17.73 -10.54 6.01
CA ASP A 73 -19.11 -10.99 5.77
C ASP A 73 -19.30 -11.73 4.43
N GLU A 74 -18.41 -11.48 3.44
CA GLU A 74 -18.61 -11.92 2.06
C GLU A 74 -17.59 -12.97 1.58
N LEU A 75 -16.47 -13.13 2.30
CA LEU A 75 -15.37 -14.02 1.88
C LEU A 75 -15.41 -15.34 2.64
N ASP A 76 -15.25 -16.43 1.90
CA ASP A 76 -15.05 -17.79 2.43
C ASP A 76 -13.56 -18.19 2.48
N ILE A 77 -12.67 -17.40 1.85
CA ILE A 77 -11.22 -17.62 1.87
C ILE A 77 -10.55 -16.66 2.85
N PRO A 78 -9.36 -17.02 3.38
CA PRO A 78 -8.61 -16.13 4.26
C PRO A 78 -8.31 -14.77 3.62
N PHE A 79 -8.28 -13.72 4.45
CA PHE A 79 -7.78 -12.43 3.99
C PHE A 79 -6.89 -11.76 5.04
N VAL A 80 -5.98 -10.91 4.55
CA VAL A 80 -5.13 -10.06 5.38
C VAL A 80 -5.53 -8.60 5.21
N ALA A 81 -5.51 -7.84 6.31
CA ALA A 81 -5.74 -6.41 6.30
C ALA A 81 -4.51 -5.69 5.76
N SER A 82 -4.70 -4.71 4.88
CA SER A 82 -3.64 -3.89 4.31
C SER A 82 -4.07 -2.42 4.24
N GLY A 83 -3.07 -1.50 4.28
CA GLY A 83 -3.35 -0.07 4.40
C GLY A 83 -3.61 0.37 5.84
N GLY A 84 -2.84 1.34 6.31
CA GLY A 84 -2.96 1.84 7.68
C GLY A 84 -2.39 0.93 8.77
N MET A 85 -1.67 -0.14 8.41
CA MET A 85 -1.12 -1.13 9.34
C MET A 85 0.31 -0.78 9.73
N ALA A 86 0.58 -0.61 11.04
CA ALA A 86 1.89 -0.19 11.54
C ALA A 86 2.45 -1.03 12.69
N ASP A 87 1.62 -1.44 13.63
CA ASP A 87 2.06 -2.01 14.91
C ASP A 87 1.06 -3.05 15.46
N ALA A 88 1.30 -3.52 16.68
CA ALA A 88 0.47 -4.51 17.36
C ALA A 88 -1.00 -4.06 17.51
N ARG A 89 -1.28 -2.76 17.65
CA ARG A 89 -2.65 -2.24 17.70
C ARG A 89 -3.39 -2.50 16.41
N SER A 90 -2.71 -2.30 15.27
CA SER A 90 -3.27 -2.60 13.94
C SER A 90 -3.54 -4.09 13.77
N LEU A 91 -2.64 -4.95 14.27
CA LEU A 91 -2.83 -6.40 14.21
C LEU A 91 -4.06 -6.84 15.02
N VAL A 92 -4.16 -6.41 16.27
CA VAL A 92 -5.32 -6.74 17.12
C VAL A 92 -6.63 -6.26 16.51
N ALA A 93 -6.64 -5.03 15.98
CA ALA A 93 -7.82 -4.49 15.29
C ALA A 93 -8.17 -5.29 14.03
N SER A 94 -7.18 -5.67 13.21
CA SER A 94 -7.39 -6.47 12.01
C SER A 94 -8.00 -7.84 12.32
N LEU A 95 -7.47 -8.52 13.33
CA LEU A 95 -8.02 -9.81 13.80
C LEU A 95 -9.45 -9.67 14.32
N ALA A 96 -9.73 -8.61 15.09
CA ALA A 96 -11.08 -8.33 15.59
C ALA A 96 -12.09 -8.01 14.47
N MET A 97 -11.62 -7.49 13.33
CA MET A 97 -12.43 -7.20 12.15
C MET A 97 -12.52 -8.39 11.16
N GLY A 98 -12.01 -9.56 11.55
CA GLY A 98 -12.15 -10.81 10.78
C GLY A 98 -11.00 -11.15 9.84
N ALA A 99 -9.93 -10.35 9.79
CA ALA A 99 -8.73 -10.69 9.03
C ALA A 99 -7.89 -11.77 9.75
N GLU A 100 -7.13 -12.56 9.01
CA GLU A 100 -6.20 -13.60 9.54
C GLU A 100 -4.80 -13.02 9.88
N GLY A 101 -4.56 -11.76 9.53
CA GLY A 101 -3.30 -11.08 9.75
C GLY A 101 -3.27 -9.71 9.08
N MET A 102 -2.09 -9.12 8.96
CA MET A 102 -1.92 -7.83 8.29
C MET A 102 -0.74 -7.81 7.33
N ASN A 103 -0.84 -6.95 6.31
CA ASN A 103 0.20 -6.61 5.35
C ASN A 103 0.65 -5.16 5.58
N MET A 104 1.96 -4.92 5.66
CA MET A 104 2.55 -3.61 5.92
C MET A 104 3.55 -3.25 4.82
N GLY A 105 3.43 -2.05 4.24
CA GLY A 105 4.41 -1.49 3.31
C GLY A 105 5.26 -0.40 3.96
N THR A 106 4.65 0.75 4.24
CA THR A 106 5.34 1.95 4.77
C THR A 106 6.14 1.68 6.03
N ARG A 107 5.63 0.87 6.97
CA ARG A 107 6.38 0.47 8.18
C ARG A 107 7.67 -0.27 7.83
N PHE A 108 7.64 -1.21 6.87
CA PHE A 108 8.83 -1.96 6.47
C PHE A 108 9.84 -1.14 5.67
N ILE A 109 9.40 -0.12 4.91
CA ILE A 109 10.31 0.83 4.26
C ILE A 109 11.16 1.56 5.32
N ALA A 110 10.59 1.87 6.47
CA ALA A 110 11.28 2.51 7.60
C ALA A 110 11.95 1.48 8.53
N THR A 111 12.65 0.49 7.97
CA THR A 111 13.52 -0.44 8.72
C THR A 111 14.96 -0.31 8.26
N LYS A 112 15.90 -0.73 9.10
CA LYS A 112 17.34 -0.67 8.78
C LYS A 112 17.69 -1.58 7.60
N GLU A 113 16.97 -2.69 7.45
CA GLU A 113 17.18 -3.70 6.42
C GLU A 113 16.59 -3.31 5.06
N ALA A 114 15.65 -2.37 5.01
CA ALA A 114 15.08 -1.93 3.75
C ALA A 114 16.17 -1.34 2.83
N PRO A 115 16.34 -1.86 1.61
CA PRO A 115 17.39 -1.42 0.69
C PRO A 115 17.00 -0.13 -0.04
N VAL A 116 16.63 0.90 0.74
CA VAL A 116 16.26 2.22 0.24
C VAL A 116 17.19 3.28 0.84
N HIS A 117 17.31 4.41 0.16
CA HIS A 117 18.14 5.52 0.63
C HIS A 117 17.66 6.02 2.00
N GLU A 118 18.60 6.44 2.85
CA GLU A 118 18.30 6.89 4.22
C GLU A 118 17.33 8.08 4.26
N ASN A 119 17.37 8.98 3.28
CA ASN A 119 16.44 10.10 3.17
C ASN A 119 14.98 9.65 3.10
N VAL A 120 14.69 8.49 2.47
CA VAL A 120 13.33 7.91 2.39
C VAL A 120 12.85 7.53 3.79
N LYS A 121 13.70 6.87 4.58
CA LYS A 121 13.40 6.47 5.96
C LYS A 121 13.16 7.71 6.83
N GLN A 122 14.04 8.70 6.73
CA GLN A 122 13.90 9.94 7.47
C GLN A 122 12.64 10.74 7.08
N ALA A 123 12.26 10.74 5.80
CA ALA A 123 11.02 11.35 5.35
C ALA A 123 9.77 10.69 5.97
N ILE A 124 9.76 9.35 6.09
CA ILE A 124 8.67 8.63 6.77
C ILE A 124 8.65 8.97 8.26
N LEU A 125 9.81 8.99 8.94
CA LEU A 125 9.89 9.28 10.36
C LEU A 125 9.49 10.72 10.72
N ALA A 126 9.70 11.66 9.81
CA ALA A 126 9.33 13.06 9.98
C ALA A 126 7.86 13.34 9.64
N ALA A 127 7.18 12.41 8.94
CA ALA A 127 5.83 12.60 8.45
C ALA A 127 4.78 12.34 9.53
N SER A 128 3.67 13.07 9.43
CA SER A 128 2.44 12.83 10.16
C SER A 128 1.40 12.13 9.26
N GLU A 129 0.26 11.79 9.83
CA GLU A 129 -0.90 11.28 9.09
C GLU A 129 -1.48 12.29 8.09
N LEU A 130 -1.10 13.56 8.19
CA LEU A 130 -1.55 14.66 7.32
C LEU A 130 -0.63 14.90 6.11
N ASP A 131 0.52 14.23 6.04
CA ASP A 131 1.55 14.52 5.03
C ASP A 131 1.45 13.67 3.77
N THR A 132 0.36 12.93 3.60
CA THR A 132 0.07 12.23 2.35
C THR A 132 -0.97 12.95 1.50
N ARG A 133 -0.90 12.77 0.20
CA ARG A 133 -1.88 13.29 -0.78
C ARG A 133 -2.31 12.18 -1.73
N LEU A 134 -3.53 12.33 -2.25
CA LEU A 134 -4.02 11.52 -3.36
C LEU A 134 -3.78 12.27 -4.66
N VAL A 135 -3.12 11.63 -5.59
CA VAL A 135 -2.81 12.16 -6.92
C VAL A 135 -3.42 11.28 -8.00
N MET A 136 -3.44 11.76 -9.24
CA MET A 136 -3.93 11.07 -10.44
C MET A 136 -5.42 10.67 -10.41
N ARG A 137 -6.23 11.32 -9.55
CA ARG A 137 -7.69 11.11 -9.51
C ARG A 137 -8.41 11.42 -10.83
N PRO A 138 -8.11 12.52 -11.53
CA PRO A 138 -8.75 12.81 -12.82
C PRO A 138 -8.46 11.73 -13.87
N LEU A 139 -7.35 11.02 -13.74
CA LEU A 139 -6.94 9.91 -14.61
C LEU A 139 -7.55 8.57 -14.19
N ARG A 140 -8.31 8.51 -13.09
CA ARG A 140 -8.83 7.28 -12.49
C ARG A 140 -7.72 6.25 -12.21
N ASN A 141 -6.59 6.75 -11.78
CA ASN A 141 -5.42 6.00 -11.36
C ASN A 141 -4.91 6.54 -10.01
N THR A 142 -5.86 6.72 -9.09
CA THR A 142 -5.60 7.35 -7.79
C THR A 142 -4.47 6.67 -7.06
N GLU A 143 -3.46 7.44 -6.65
CA GLU A 143 -2.34 6.98 -5.85
C GLU A 143 -2.20 7.86 -4.59
N ARG A 144 -1.89 7.23 -3.44
CA ARG A 144 -1.52 7.93 -2.21
C ARG A 144 0.00 7.99 -2.10
N VAL A 145 0.50 9.21 -1.99
CA VAL A 145 1.93 9.53 -1.99
C VAL A 145 2.30 10.44 -0.83
N LEU A 146 3.57 10.44 -0.41
CA LEU A 146 4.08 11.42 0.54
C LEU A 146 4.27 12.76 -0.16
N THR A 147 3.89 13.84 0.52
CA THR A 147 3.97 15.20 0.00
C THR A 147 5.44 15.64 -0.15
N ASN A 148 5.76 16.20 -1.30
CA ASN A 148 7.02 16.87 -1.61
C ASN A 148 6.77 17.90 -2.73
N SER A 149 7.77 18.67 -3.12
CA SER A 149 7.60 19.71 -4.14
C SER A 149 7.20 19.14 -5.53
N GLY A 150 7.64 17.92 -5.87
CA GLY A 150 7.20 17.23 -7.08
C GLY A 150 5.71 16.89 -7.05
N VAL A 151 5.22 16.41 -5.91
CA VAL A 151 3.78 16.14 -5.71
C VAL A 151 2.97 17.44 -5.75
N GLU A 152 3.46 18.52 -5.18
CA GLU A 152 2.78 19.82 -5.25
C GLU A 152 2.66 20.33 -6.69
N ARG A 153 3.72 20.19 -7.51
CA ARG A 153 3.66 20.50 -8.96
C ARG A 153 2.63 19.64 -9.68
N LEU A 154 2.58 18.35 -9.37
CA LEU A 154 1.60 17.41 -9.95
C LEU A 154 0.17 17.86 -9.62
N LEU A 155 -0.12 18.15 -8.36
CA LEU A 155 -1.44 18.61 -7.91
C LEU A 155 -1.85 19.94 -8.55
N GLU A 156 -0.93 20.87 -8.77
CA GLU A 156 -1.23 22.13 -9.47
C GLU A 156 -1.54 21.90 -10.97
N LYS A 157 -0.85 20.94 -11.61
CA LYS A 157 -1.19 20.49 -12.98
C LYS A 157 -2.58 19.87 -13.03
N GLU A 158 -2.93 18.99 -12.08
CA GLU A 158 -4.27 18.40 -11.98
C GLU A 158 -5.37 19.46 -11.80
N LYS A 159 -5.13 20.42 -10.93
CA LYS A 159 -6.06 21.52 -10.69
C LYS A 159 -6.27 22.41 -11.93
N THR A 160 -5.19 22.67 -12.66
CA THR A 160 -5.21 23.53 -13.83
C THR A 160 -5.87 22.86 -15.04
N LEU A 161 -5.54 21.60 -15.30
CA LEU A 161 -5.99 20.84 -16.48
C LEU A 161 -7.31 20.09 -16.23
N GLY A 162 -7.63 19.76 -14.98
CA GLY A 162 -8.86 19.09 -14.59
C GLY A 162 -9.07 17.77 -15.36
N ALA A 163 -10.25 17.59 -15.94
CA ALA A 163 -10.59 16.37 -16.69
C ALA A 163 -9.84 16.22 -18.04
N HIS A 164 -9.09 17.23 -18.46
CA HIS A 164 -8.30 17.18 -19.71
C HIS A 164 -6.86 16.69 -19.51
N ILE A 165 -6.45 16.49 -18.26
CA ILE A 165 -5.09 16.01 -17.94
C ILE A 165 -4.82 14.64 -18.54
N LYS A 166 -3.58 14.42 -18.96
CA LYS A 166 -3.08 13.15 -19.47
C LYS A 166 -1.81 12.75 -18.74
N PHE A 167 -1.41 11.49 -18.86
CA PHE A 167 -0.16 11.01 -18.26
C PHE A 167 1.08 11.76 -18.78
N GLU A 168 1.07 12.19 -20.04
CA GLU A 168 2.16 12.97 -20.63
C GLU A 168 2.38 14.31 -19.92
N ASP A 169 1.31 14.93 -19.39
CA ASP A 169 1.38 16.22 -18.70
C ASP A 169 2.09 16.12 -17.34
N ILE A 170 2.08 14.95 -16.73
CA ILE A 170 2.64 14.67 -15.40
C ILE A 170 3.83 13.72 -15.44
N ALA A 171 4.34 13.42 -16.64
CA ALA A 171 5.40 12.43 -16.82
C ALA A 171 6.65 12.72 -15.98
N GLU A 172 7.00 13.98 -15.75
CA GLU A 172 8.14 14.39 -14.94
C GLU A 172 7.99 14.05 -13.45
N GLU A 173 6.76 14.09 -12.92
CA GLU A 173 6.45 13.85 -11.52
C GLU A 173 6.14 12.38 -11.20
N VAL A 174 5.94 11.53 -12.24
CA VAL A 174 5.61 10.10 -12.04
C VAL A 174 6.56 9.16 -12.77
N GLY A 175 7.14 9.56 -13.90
CA GLY A 175 8.01 8.73 -14.74
C GLY A 175 9.44 8.68 -14.20
N GLY A 176 9.95 7.49 -13.88
CA GLY A 176 11.35 7.32 -13.44
C GLY A 176 11.65 7.92 -12.05
N VAL A 177 10.65 8.27 -11.28
CA VAL A 177 10.79 8.91 -9.97
C VAL A 177 11.28 7.92 -8.90
N TYR A 178 10.84 6.68 -8.94
CA TYR A 178 11.19 5.69 -7.92
C TYR A 178 12.70 5.46 -7.74
N PRO A 179 13.51 5.20 -8.78
CA PRO A 179 14.95 5.08 -8.60
C PRO A 179 15.58 6.34 -8.02
N ARG A 180 15.17 7.52 -8.48
CA ARG A 180 15.68 8.80 -7.97
C ARG A 180 15.42 8.97 -6.48
N ILE A 181 14.23 8.59 -6.00
CA ILE A 181 13.88 8.67 -4.58
C ILE A 181 14.50 7.52 -3.80
N MET A 182 14.26 6.27 -4.22
CA MET A 182 14.62 5.09 -3.43
C MET A 182 16.11 4.78 -3.40
N GLU A 183 16.84 5.09 -4.47
CA GLU A 183 18.26 4.78 -4.62
C GLU A 183 19.14 6.02 -4.45
N GLU A 184 18.76 7.17 -5.04
CA GLU A 184 19.55 8.40 -5.04
C GLU A 184 19.17 9.36 -3.90
N GLY A 185 18.00 9.16 -3.27
CA GLY A 185 17.55 9.99 -2.14
C GLY A 185 17.05 11.38 -2.54
N ASP A 186 16.68 11.60 -3.81
CA ASP A 186 16.09 12.85 -4.30
C ASP A 186 14.61 12.91 -3.91
N MET A 187 14.36 13.36 -2.68
CA MET A 187 13.02 13.38 -2.08
C MET A 187 12.05 14.35 -2.77
N GLU A 188 12.55 15.26 -3.63
CA GLU A 188 11.75 16.26 -4.34
C GLU A 188 11.36 15.85 -5.77
N ALA A 189 11.74 14.64 -6.17
CA ALA A 189 11.59 14.19 -7.55
C ALA A 189 10.12 14.09 -8.00
N GLY A 190 9.20 13.65 -7.13
CA GLY A 190 7.80 13.47 -7.49
C GLY A 190 7.06 12.43 -6.65
N ALA A 191 6.09 11.76 -7.27
CA ALA A 191 5.20 10.82 -6.60
C ALA A 191 5.89 9.50 -6.21
N TRP A 192 5.77 9.11 -4.94
CA TRP A 192 6.15 7.81 -4.43
C TRP A 192 5.18 7.34 -3.34
N SER A 193 4.85 6.07 -3.36
CA SER A 193 3.81 5.49 -2.51
C SER A 193 4.16 5.55 -1.03
N CYS A 194 3.31 6.18 -0.23
CA CYS A 194 3.42 6.21 1.22
C CYS A 194 2.03 6.26 1.84
N GLY A 195 1.74 5.37 2.78
CA GLY A 195 0.46 5.30 3.46
C GLY A 195 0.31 6.36 4.56
N MET A 196 -0.94 6.67 4.94
CA MET A 196 -1.25 7.55 6.08
C MET A 196 -0.61 7.05 7.38
N VAL A 197 -0.31 5.77 7.45
CA VAL A 197 0.34 5.12 8.57
C VAL A 197 1.74 5.68 8.89
N ALA A 198 2.34 6.48 8.01
CA ALA A 198 3.56 7.23 8.32
C ALA A 198 3.45 7.98 9.65
N GLY A 199 2.27 8.55 9.97
CA GLY A 199 2.00 9.19 11.25
C GLY A 199 2.06 8.27 12.49
N LEU A 200 2.23 6.96 12.31
CA LEU A 200 2.42 5.98 13.39
C LEU A 200 3.81 5.34 13.39
N VAL A 201 4.72 5.82 12.55
CA VAL A 201 6.08 5.30 12.41
C VAL A 201 7.06 6.27 13.06
N TYR A 202 7.53 5.96 14.26
CA TYR A 202 8.35 6.87 15.09
C TYR A 202 9.82 6.49 15.12
N ASP A 203 10.20 5.34 14.55
CA ASP A 203 11.54 4.78 14.61
C ASP A 203 11.92 3.95 13.39
N CYS A 204 13.21 3.73 13.20
CA CYS A 204 13.76 2.85 12.19
C CYS A 204 14.25 1.56 12.88
N LEU A 205 13.35 0.60 13.02
CA LEU A 205 13.62 -0.65 13.73
C LEU A 205 14.52 -1.60 12.94
N LEU A 206 15.18 -2.50 13.66
CA LEU A 206 15.71 -3.76 13.10
C LEU A 206 14.56 -4.76 13.03
N TYR A 207 14.20 -5.21 11.83
CA TYR A 207 13.16 -6.22 11.65
C TYR A 207 13.54 -7.58 12.25
N THR A 208 14.84 -7.86 12.31
CA THR A 208 15.41 -9.11 12.86
C THR A 208 15.75 -9.03 14.34
N SER A 209 15.64 -7.86 14.99
CA SER A 209 15.73 -7.81 16.45
C SER A 209 14.45 -8.46 17.00
N ASP A 210 14.61 -9.52 17.72
CA ASP A 210 13.52 -10.25 18.32
C ASP A 210 12.71 -9.29 19.21
N ALA A 211 11.47 -9.05 18.82
CA ALA A 211 10.55 -8.21 19.60
C ALA A 211 10.28 -8.78 21.01
N ALA A 212 10.77 -9.99 21.31
CA ALA A 212 10.76 -10.60 22.63
C ALA A 212 11.84 -10.05 23.56
N ASP A 213 12.92 -9.48 23.03
CA ASP A 213 14.03 -8.94 23.86
C ASP A 213 13.76 -7.51 24.38
N ASP A 214 12.74 -6.82 23.84
CA ASP A 214 12.37 -5.47 24.24
C ASP A 214 11.20 -5.38 25.26
N ILE A 215 10.79 -6.49 25.85
CA ILE A 215 9.81 -6.47 26.94
C ILE A 215 10.59 -6.26 28.26
N PRO A 216 10.52 -5.06 28.90
CA PRO A 216 11.08 -4.88 30.22
C PRO A 216 10.38 -5.84 31.19
N GLY A 217 11.18 -6.70 31.85
CA GLY A 217 10.70 -7.62 32.88
C GLY A 217 10.10 -6.92 34.10
#